data_3c0422d67dae6dcf2d1740df7fe1c27a
#
_entry.id   3c0422d67dae6dcf2d1740df7fe1c27a
#
_cell.length_a   1.000
_cell.length_b   1.000
_cell.length_c   1.000
_cell.angle_alpha   90.00
_cell.angle_beta   90.00
_cell.angle_gamma   90.00
#
_symmetry.space_group_name_H-M   'P 1'
#
loop_
_entity.id
_entity.type
_entity.pdbx_description
1 polymer ?
#
loop_
_entity_poly.entity_id
_entity_poly.type
_entity_poly.pdbx_seq_one_letter_code
_entity_poly.pdbx_strand_id
1 'polypeptide(L)'
;PKLVTLFAAKLFTTPIKHKIPKRELHMDQNSQQSKLLVPGLKKAITIYKYGQGEKKVLLVHGWSGRGTQLVKIADELVKLGYQTVSFDAPAHGKSEGKTTIMTEFIASIFEIEKQLGPFEFAIGHSLGGMSILNAIKQGFKVKKAVTIGSGDIIQDILDDFVSNLKLQPKIAGMLKQHFEKKFGESMENYSAHVAAQVVKIPVLVIHDQNDHD
;
A
#
# COMPACT_ATOMS: atom_id res chain seq x y z
N PRO A 1 -28.66 -11.17 -0.92
CA PRO A 1 -27.74 -10.05 -1.09
C PRO A 1 -26.82 -9.86 0.11
N LYS A 2 -27.34 -9.69 1.35
CA LYS A 2 -26.53 -9.36 2.55
C LYS A 2 -25.39 -10.35 2.83
N LEU A 3 -25.62 -11.65 2.75
CA LEU A 3 -24.58 -12.69 2.94
C LEU A 3 -23.50 -12.61 1.85
N VAL A 4 -23.90 -12.38 0.61
CA VAL A 4 -22.97 -12.22 -0.52
C VAL A 4 -22.09 -10.97 -0.30
N THR A 5 -22.67 -9.85 0.13
CA THR A 5 -21.92 -8.64 0.45
C THR A 5 -20.91 -8.87 1.58
N LEU A 6 -21.28 -9.56 2.64
CA LEU A 6 -20.36 -9.88 3.75
C LEU A 6 -19.23 -10.82 3.30
N PHE A 7 -19.53 -11.79 2.46
CA PHE A 7 -18.52 -12.68 1.88
C PHE A 7 -17.57 -11.89 0.96
N ALA A 8 -18.11 -11.08 0.07
CA ALA A 8 -17.33 -10.21 -0.82
C ALA A 8 -16.46 -9.22 -0.01
N ALA A 9 -16.98 -8.62 1.06
CA ALA A 9 -16.22 -7.75 1.96
C ALA A 9 -15.05 -8.50 2.63
N LYS A 10 -15.28 -9.75 3.02
CA LYS A 10 -14.21 -10.61 3.56
C LYS A 10 -13.13 -10.89 2.53
N LEU A 11 -13.50 -11.22 1.29
CA LEU A 11 -12.55 -11.45 0.20
C LEU A 11 -11.79 -10.17 -0.14
N PHE A 12 -12.48 -9.05 -0.29
CA PHE A 12 -11.88 -7.74 -0.60
C PHE A 12 -10.82 -7.32 0.42
N THR A 13 -10.97 -7.70 1.67
CA THR A 13 -10.04 -7.35 2.74
C THR A 13 -8.99 -8.43 3.04
N THR A 14 -9.01 -9.56 2.33
CA THR A 14 -8.10 -10.69 2.57
C THR A 14 -7.08 -10.81 1.43
N PRO A 15 -5.84 -10.32 1.61
CA PRO A 15 -4.82 -10.47 0.57
C PRO A 15 -4.36 -11.91 0.43
N ILE A 16 -3.98 -12.28 -0.79
CA ILE A 16 -3.40 -13.60 -1.09
C ILE A 16 -1.91 -13.55 -0.79
N LYS A 17 -1.44 -14.45 0.06
CA LYS A 17 0.00 -14.58 0.35
C LYS A 17 0.66 -15.51 -0.67
N HIS A 18 1.51 -14.93 -1.51
CA HIS A 18 2.29 -15.67 -2.49
C HIS A 18 3.69 -16.00 -1.97
N LYS A 19 4.29 -17.08 -2.47
CA LYS A 19 5.72 -17.38 -2.24
C LYS A 19 6.57 -16.25 -2.81
N ILE A 20 7.72 -15.99 -2.17
CA ILE A 20 8.68 -14.98 -2.65
C ILE A 20 9.26 -15.44 -3.99
N PRO A 21 9.14 -14.64 -5.07
CA PRO A 21 9.73 -14.99 -6.36
C PRO A 21 11.26 -14.98 -6.30
N LYS A 22 11.90 -15.80 -7.15
CA LYS A 22 13.38 -15.90 -7.20
C LYS A 22 14.07 -14.54 -7.33
N ARG A 23 13.47 -13.60 -8.11
CA ARG A 23 14.01 -12.25 -8.32
C ARG A 23 14.07 -11.38 -7.06
N GLU A 24 13.29 -11.73 -6.03
CA GLU A 24 13.19 -10.96 -4.78
C GLU A 24 14.02 -11.57 -3.63
N LEU A 25 14.52 -12.82 -3.79
CA LEU A 25 15.20 -13.55 -2.74
C LEU A 25 16.46 -12.84 -2.22
N HIS A 26 17.23 -12.20 -3.11
CA HIS A 26 18.45 -11.51 -2.69
C HIS A 26 18.14 -10.30 -1.78
N MET A 27 17.08 -9.55 -2.05
CA MET A 27 16.65 -8.48 -1.16
C MET A 27 16.13 -9.03 0.17
N ASP A 28 15.35 -10.13 0.15
CA ASP A 28 14.86 -10.76 1.37
C ASP A 28 16.01 -11.26 2.26
N GLN A 29 17.06 -11.81 1.66
CA GLN A 29 18.22 -12.36 2.37
C GLN A 29 19.20 -11.30 2.87
N ASN A 30 19.39 -10.21 2.12
CA ASN A 30 20.38 -9.18 2.39
C ASN A 30 19.80 -7.95 3.12
N SER A 31 18.50 -7.90 3.36
CA SER A 31 17.90 -6.83 4.16
C SER A 31 18.05 -7.11 5.66
N GLN A 32 18.32 -6.06 6.43
CA GLN A 32 18.13 -6.10 7.87
C GLN A 32 16.62 -6.11 8.14
N GLN A 33 16.12 -7.26 8.61
CA GLN A 33 14.70 -7.42 8.91
C GLN A 33 14.40 -7.19 10.39
N SER A 34 13.26 -6.57 10.68
CA SER A 34 12.78 -6.38 12.05
C SER A 34 11.25 -6.38 12.09
N LYS A 35 10.69 -6.54 13.28
CA LYS A 35 9.26 -6.36 13.52
C LYS A 35 9.01 -4.97 14.09
N LEU A 36 7.97 -4.31 13.61
CA LEU A 36 7.49 -3.03 14.08
C LEU A 36 6.02 -3.17 14.48
N LEU A 37 5.72 -2.91 15.75
CA LEU A 37 4.33 -2.86 16.20
C LEU A 37 3.67 -1.56 15.70
N VAL A 38 2.51 -1.66 15.08
CA VAL A 38 1.64 -0.52 14.76
C VAL A 38 0.58 -0.43 15.87
N PRO A 39 0.74 0.46 16.86
CA PRO A 39 -0.04 0.39 18.12
C PRO A 39 -1.55 0.51 17.88
N GLY A 40 -1.98 1.43 17.00
CA GLY A 40 -3.39 1.64 16.67
C GLY A 40 -4.06 0.41 16.03
N LEU A 41 -3.30 -0.47 15.41
CA LEU A 41 -3.79 -1.70 14.78
C LEU A 41 -3.61 -2.93 15.67
N LYS A 42 -2.75 -2.85 16.67
CA LYS A 42 -2.29 -3.99 17.49
C LYS A 42 -1.74 -5.13 16.62
N LYS A 43 -1.05 -4.78 15.53
CA LYS A 43 -0.45 -5.72 14.57
C LYS A 43 1.03 -5.41 14.41
N ALA A 44 1.89 -6.42 14.41
CA ALA A 44 3.29 -6.29 14.06
C ALA A 44 3.49 -6.48 12.56
N ILE A 45 4.19 -5.53 11.93
CA ILE A 45 4.58 -5.56 10.52
C ILE A 45 6.06 -5.90 10.40
N THR A 46 6.45 -6.51 9.28
CA THR A 46 7.85 -6.80 8.96
C THR A 46 8.45 -5.66 8.17
N ILE A 47 9.57 -5.14 8.64
CA ILE A 47 10.34 -4.08 7.99
C ILE A 47 11.58 -4.68 7.33
N TYR A 48 11.93 -4.16 6.17
CA TYR A 48 13.15 -4.47 5.43
C TYR A 48 13.97 -3.19 5.25
N LYS A 49 15.16 -3.13 5.83
CA LYS A 49 16.15 -2.08 5.55
C LYS A 49 17.19 -2.66 4.61
N TYR A 50 17.29 -2.10 3.40
CA TYR A 50 18.19 -2.61 2.36
C TYR A 50 19.10 -1.49 1.85
N GLY A 51 20.40 -1.76 1.81
CA GLY A 51 21.44 -0.74 1.56
C GLY A 51 21.91 -0.04 2.85
N GLN A 52 22.95 0.78 2.73
CA GLN A 52 23.66 1.43 3.86
C GLN A 52 23.67 2.95 3.76
N GLY A 53 22.92 3.56 2.83
CA GLY A 53 22.91 4.99 2.62
C GLY A 53 22.29 5.75 3.81
N GLU A 54 22.77 6.97 4.05
CA GLU A 54 22.20 7.84 5.07
C GLU A 54 20.82 8.37 4.68
N LYS A 55 20.61 8.64 3.37
CA LYS A 55 19.34 9.09 2.83
C LYS A 55 18.43 7.89 2.59
N LYS A 56 17.22 7.99 3.12
CA LYS A 56 16.26 6.88 3.11
C LYS A 56 15.13 7.12 2.13
N VAL A 57 14.72 6.02 1.47
CA VAL A 57 13.56 5.99 0.56
C VAL A 57 12.56 4.96 1.08
N LEU A 58 11.30 5.36 1.24
CA LEU A 58 10.22 4.45 1.60
C LEU A 58 9.66 3.78 0.35
N LEU A 59 9.57 2.44 0.35
CA LEU A 59 8.93 1.67 -0.72
C LEU A 59 7.67 1.00 -0.20
N VAL A 60 6.55 1.19 -0.88
CA VAL A 60 5.24 0.67 -0.49
C VAL A 60 4.67 -0.22 -1.59
N HIS A 61 4.47 -1.49 -1.28
CA HIS A 61 3.94 -2.49 -2.22
C HIS A 61 2.44 -2.35 -2.48
N GLY A 62 1.95 -3.00 -3.54
CA GLY A 62 0.53 -3.08 -3.88
C GLY A 62 -0.20 -4.21 -3.15
N TRP A 63 -1.50 -4.38 -3.47
CA TRP A 63 -2.34 -5.45 -2.92
C TRP A 63 -1.74 -6.83 -3.21
N SER A 64 -1.82 -7.73 -2.25
CA SER A 64 -1.20 -9.06 -2.29
C SER A 64 0.32 -9.07 -2.56
N GLY A 65 0.98 -7.91 -2.50
CA GLY A 65 2.43 -7.75 -2.61
C GLY A 65 3.18 -8.05 -1.31
N ARG A 66 4.38 -7.53 -1.19
CA ARG A 66 5.26 -7.66 -0.01
C ARG A 66 6.37 -6.62 -0.06
N GLY A 67 7.10 -6.46 1.05
CA GLY A 67 8.18 -5.48 1.18
C GLY A 67 9.30 -5.61 0.13
N THR A 68 9.49 -6.79 -0.45
CA THR A 68 10.50 -7.03 -1.50
C THR A 68 9.99 -6.83 -2.92
N GLN A 69 8.70 -6.51 -3.12
CA GLN A 69 8.09 -6.41 -4.45
C GLN A 69 8.81 -5.43 -5.37
N LEU A 70 9.28 -4.30 -4.84
CA LEU A 70 9.95 -3.25 -5.60
C LEU A 70 11.47 -3.42 -5.65
N VAL A 71 11.97 -4.66 -5.56
CA VAL A 71 13.41 -4.98 -5.48
C VAL A 71 14.24 -4.35 -6.59
N LYS A 72 13.76 -4.29 -7.84
CA LYS A 72 14.52 -3.68 -8.94
C LYS A 72 14.76 -2.19 -8.72
N ILE A 73 13.77 -1.49 -8.19
CA ILE A 73 13.89 -0.07 -7.81
C ILE A 73 14.82 0.05 -6.61
N ALA A 74 14.68 -0.84 -5.61
CA ALA A 74 15.55 -0.86 -4.44
C ALA A 74 17.02 -1.05 -4.83
N ASP A 75 17.32 -1.99 -5.74
CA ASP A 75 18.68 -2.24 -6.23
C ASP A 75 19.30 -0.98 -6.84
N GLU A 76 18.57 -0.26 -7.69
CA GLU A 76 19.07 0.96 -8.31
C GLU A 76 19.24 2.10 -7.29
N LEU A 77 18.32 2.24 -6.35
CA LEU A 77 18.46 3.24 -5.28
C LEU A 77 19.67 2.96 -4.38
N VAL A 78 19.94 1.70 -4.07
CA VAL A 78 21.13 1.31 -3.29
C VAL A 78 22.42 1.62 -4.05
N LYS A 79 22.48 1.38 -5.37
CA LYS A 79 23.62 1.77 -6.21
C LYS A 79 23.84 3.30 -6.21
N LEU A 80 22.75 4.07 -6.09
CA LEU A 80 22.79 5.53 -5.99
C LEU A 80 23.12 6.04 -4.57
N GLY A 81 23.43 5.15 -3.63
CA GLY A 81 23.82 5.51 -2.27
C GLY A 81 22.65 5.76 -1.32
N TYR A 82 21.44 5.34 -1.64
CA TYR A 82 20.29 5.38 -0.73
C TYR A 82 20.19 4.09 0.10
N GLN A 83 19.56 4.20 1.26
CA GLN A 83 18.97 3.06 1.95
C GLN A 83 17.48 2.99 1.61
N THR A 84 16.97 1.84 1.22
CA THR A 84 15.53 1.64 1.10
C THR A 84 14.96 1.03 2.38
N VAL A 85 13.81 1.53 2.79
CA VAL A 85 12.97 0.96 3.85
C VAL A 85 11.69 0.53 3.20
N SER A 86 11.38 -0.75 3.28
CA SER A 86 10.12 -1.30 2.82
C SER A 86 9.49 -2.17 3.92
N PHE A 87 8.25 -2.57 3.74
CA PHE A 87 7.55 -3.36 4.75
C PHE A 87 6.53 -4.29 4.10
N ASP A 88 6.23 -5.37 4.78
CA ASP A 88 5.01 -6.12 4.51
C ASP A 88 3.87 -5.42 5.26
N ALA A 89 2.87 -4.93 4.55
CA ALA A 89 1.69 -4.33 5.19
C ALA A 89 0.93 -5.36 6.04
N PRO A 90 0.04 -4.94 6.95
CA PRO A 90 -0.77 -5.88 7.73
C PRO A 90 -1.43 -6.94 6.84
N ALA A 91 -1.44 -8.19 7.28
CA ALA A 91 -1.93 -9.37 6.56
C ALA A 91 -1.12 -9.79 5.31
N HIS A 92 -0.07 -9.07 4.92
CA HIS A 92 0.80 -9.41 3.80
C HIS A 92 2.10 -10.08 4.27
N GLY A 93 2.77 -10.79 3.36
CA GLY A 93 4.09 -11.39 3.58
C GLY A 93 4.25 -12.05 4.94
N LYS A 94 5.27 -11.58 5.70
CA LYS A 94 5.62 -12.06 7.05
C LYS A 94 4.92 -11.27 8.17
N SER A 95 4.05 -10.30 7.81
CA SER A 95 3.32 -9.46 8.78
C SER A 95 2.10 -10.17 9.35
N GLU A 96 1.69 -9.70 10.54
CA GLU A 96 0.53 -10.23 11.25
C GLU A 96 -0.81 -9.81 10.61
N GLY A 97 -1.84 -10.55 10.93
CA GLY A 97 -3.19 -10.30 10.49
C GLY A 97 -3.66 -11.27 9.41
N LYS A 98 -4.99 -11.27 9.18
CA LYS A 98 -5.67 -12.06 8.15
C LYS A 98 -6.38 -11.15 7.15
N THR A 99 -6.68 -9.92 7.55
CA THR A 99 -7.35 -8.92 6.73
C THR A 99 -6.68 -7.57 6.91
N THR A 100 -6.79 -6.74 5.88
CA THR A 100 -6.30 -5.36 5.89
C THR A 100 -7.09 -4.50 4.91
N ILE A 101 -6.90 -3.20 4.99
CA ILE A 101 -7.43 -2.18 4.08
C ILE A 101 -6.42 -1.05 3.94
N MET A 102 -6.64 -0.10 3.01
CA MET A 102 -5.74 1.02 2.76
C MET A 102 -5.39 1.83 4.02
N THR A 103 -6.35 2.06 4.91
CA THR A 103 -6.11 2.82 6.16
C THR A 103 -5.08 2.15 7.07
N GLU A 104 -4.95 0.82 7.02
CA GLU A 104 -3.90 0.11 7.76
C GLU A 104 -2.52 0.26 7.10
N PHE A 105 -2.44 0.40 5.76
CA PHE A 105 -1.21 0.79 5.08
C PHE A 105 -0.77 2.19 5.50
N ILE A 106 -1.70 3.14 5.53
CA ILE A 106 -1.45 4.53 5.94
C ILE A 106 -0.96 4.57 7.39
N ALA A 107 -1.62 3.87 8.31
CA ALA A 107 -1.20 3.78 9.72
C ALA A 107 0.21 3.19 9.85
N SER A 108 0.54 2.19 9.02
CA SER A 108 1.88 1.60 8.97
C SER A 108 2.92 2.60 8.47
N ILE A 109 2.60 3.40 7.44
CA ILE A 109 3.49 4.46 6.92
C ILE A 109 3.82 5.47 8.02
N PHE A 110 2.83 5.93 8.79
CA PHE A 110 3.07 6.87 9.89
C PHE A 110 3.92 6.28 11.02
N GLU A 111 3.69 5.03 11.40
CA GLU A 111 4.53 4.42 12.43
C GLU A 111 5.97 4.20 11.94
N ILE A 112 6.15 3.83 10.65
CA ILE A 112 7.46 3.73 10.02
C ILE A 112 8.15 5.11 9.95
N GLU A 113 7.45 6.16 9.59
CA GLU A 113 7.99 7.52 9.62
C GLU A 113 8.50 7.91 11.01
N LYS A 114 7.67 7.66 12.02
CA LYS A 114 8.00 7.97 13.42
C LYS A 114 9.25 7.24 13.92
N GLN A 115 9.41 5.98 13.56
CA GLN A 115 10.48 5.13 14.09
C GLN A 115 11.75 5.15 13.25
N LEU A 116 11.62 5.33 11.92
CA LEU A 116 12.69 5.13 10.96
C LEU A 116 12.94 6.35 10.05
N GLY A 117 12.07 7.35 10.06
CA GLY A 117 12.24 8.58 9.28
C GLY A 117 13.47 9.41 9.70
N PRO A 118 13.72 10.54 9.06
CA PRO A 118 12.96 11.05 7.92
C PRO A 118 13.24 10.30 6.60
N PHE A 119 12.34 10.47 5.62
CA PHE A 119 12.49 9.93 4.27
C PHE A 119 12.68 11.04 3.24
N GLU A 120 13.59 10.84 2.28
CA GLU A 120 13.77 11.76 1.15
C GLU A 120 12.63 11.61 0.13
N PHE A 121 12.32 10.36 -0.22
CA PHE A 121 11.31 10.01 -1.19
C PHE A 121 10.41 8.89 -0.69
N ALA A 122 9.22 8.79 -1.28
CA ALA A 122 8.35 7.62 -1.14
C ALA A 122 7.94 7.13 -2.52
N ILE A 123 8.02 5.82 -2.76
CA ILE A 123 7.66 5.18 -4.02
C ILE A 123 6.64 4.08 -3.73
N GLY A 124 5.47 4.15 -4.37
CA GLY A 124 4.40 3.19 -4.17
C GLY A 124 3.89 2.59 -5.47
N HIS A 125 3.58 1.31 -5.42
CA HIS A 125 2.98 0.56 -6.52
C HIS A 125 1.51 0.28 -6.22
N SER A 126 0.62 0.50 -7.18
CA SER A 126 -0.81 0.20 -7.07
C SER A 126 -1.40 0.80 -5.78
N LEU A 127 -2.02 0.00 -4.91
CA LEU A 127 -2.52 0.42 -3.59
C LEU A 127 -1.46 1.15 -2.74
N GLY A 128 -0.17 0.80 -2.90
CA GLY A 128 0.92 1.49 -2.21
C GLY A 128 1.07 2.95 -2.63
N GLY A 129 0.85 3.26 -3.91
CA GLY A 129 0.84 4.64 -4.41
C GLY A 129 -0.33 5.45 -3.86
N MET A 130 -1.54 4.89 -3.89
CA MET A 130 -2.73 5.51 -3.27
C MET A 130 -2.51 5.75 -1.77
N SER A 131 -1.90 4.79 -1.07
CA SER A 131 -1.61 4.88 0.36
C SER A 131 -0.62 6.00 0.68
N ILE A 132 0.41 6.19 -0.15
CA ILE A 132 1.39 7.30 -0.01
C ILE A 132 0.69 8.64 -0.21
N LEU A 133 -0.10 8.83 -1.27
CA LEU A 133 -0.82 10.08 -1.52
C LEU A 133 -1.74 10.44 -0.37
N ASN A 134 -2.49 9.46 0.14
CA ASN A 134 -3.36 9.65 1.30
C ASN A 134 -2.58 9.91 2.60
N ALA A 135 -1.43 9.27 2.80
CA ALA A 135 -0.55 9.55 3.93
C ALA A 135 -0.01 10.99 3.86
N ILE A 136 0.43 11.46 2.68
CA ILE A 136 0.88 12.85 2.48
C ILE A 136 -0.25 13.84 2.76
N LYS A 137 -1.45 13.59 2.25
CA LYS A 137 -2.66 14.36 2.57
C LYS A 137 -2.88 14.49 4.08
N GLN A 138 -2.56 13.44 4.84
CA GLN A 138 -2.73 13.38 6.31
C GLN A 138 -1.51 13.86 7.09
N GLY A 139 -0.44 14.33 6.41
CA GLY A 139 0.73 14.96 7.04
C GLY A 139 2.03 14.16 7.00
N PHE A 140 2.09 13.01 6.32
CA PHE A 140 3.35 12.29 6.08
C PHE A 140 4.34 13.16 5.32
N LYS A 141 5.58 13.25 5.81
CA LYS A 141 6.58 14.21 5.31
C LYS A 141 7.62 13.53 4.43
N VAL A 142 7.56 13.82 3.16
CA VAL A 142 8.61 13.48 2.17
C VAL A 142 8.83 14.64 1.21
N LYS A 143 9.99 14.69 0.56
CA LYS A 143 10.30 15.77 -0.39
C LYS A 143 9.65 15.55 -1.75
N LYS A 144 9.50 14.30 -2.19
CA LYS A 144 8.91 13.91 -3.48
C LYS A 144 8.26 12.52 -3.33
N ALA A 145 7.30 12.23 -4.19
CA ALA A 145 6.70 10.91 -4.26
C ALA A 145 6.68 10.37 -5.70
N VAL A 146 6.61 9.06 -5.83
CA VAL A 146 6.40 8.35 -7.10
C VAL A 146 5.26 7.36 -6.93
N THR A 147 4.30 7.37 -7.84
CA THR A 147 3.24 6.37 -7.92
C THR A 147 3.39 5.58 -9.22
N ILE A 148 3.27 4.26 -9.15
CA ILE A 148 3.46 3.35 -10.28
C ILE A 148 2.23 2.47 -10.40
N GLY A 149 1.50 2.51 -11.53
CA GLY A 149 0.30 1.72 -11.77
C GLY A 149 -0.71 1.83 -10.62
N SER A 150 -0.93 3.06 -10.13
CA SER A 150 -1.85 3.29 -9.02
C SER A 150 -3.25 3.53 -9.54
N GLY A 151 -4.23 2.85 -8.95
CA GLY A 151 -5.64 3.17 -9.17
C GLY A 151 -5.99 4.58 -8.65
N ASP A 152 -7.15 5.06 -9.04
CA ASP A 152 -7.64 6.38 -8.61
C ASP A 152 -8.95 6.25 -7.84
N ILE A 153 -10.04 5.92 -8.52
CA ILE A 153 -11.41 6.00 -8.01
C ILE A 153 -11.76 4.74 -7.22
N ILE A 154 -12.12 4.90 -5.95
CA ILE A 154 -12.48 3.75 -5.10
C ILE A 154 -13.70 2.99 -5.63
N GLN A 155 -14.67 3.70 -6.23
CA GLN A 155 -15.84 3.03 -6.81
C GLN A 155 -15.45 2.09 -7.95
N ASP A 156 -14.55 2.53 -8.83
CA ASP A 156 -14.09 1.71 -9.96
C ASP A 156 -13.36 0.44 -9.46
N ILE A 157 -12.53 0.57 -8.44
CA ILE A 157 -11.86 -0.57 -7.79
C ILE A 157 -12.88 -1.59 -7.23
N LEU A 158 -13.99 -1.11 -6.65
CA LEU A 158 -15.04 -1.99 -6.15
C LEU A 158 -15.84 -2.63 -7.28
N ASP A 159 -16.10 -1.89 -8.36
CA ASP A 159 -16.81 -2.37 -9.53
C ASP A 159 -16.00 -3.47 -10.24
N ASP A 160 -14.71 -3.25 -10.45
CA ASP A 160 -13.80 -4.24 -11.03
C ASP A 160 -13.67 -5.49 -10.14
N PHE A 161 -13.54 -5.31 -8.83
CA PHE A 161 -13.53 -6.44 -7.91
C PHE A 161 -14.80 -7.28 -8.00
N VAL A 162 -15.97 -6.65 -8.03
CA VAL A 162 -17.26 -7.34 -8.12
C VAL A 162 -17.43 -8.01 -9.50
N SER A 163 -17.00 -7.35 -10.57
CA SER A 163 -16.99 -7.87 -11.93
C SER A 163 -16.10 -9.11 -12.05
N ASN A 164 -14.88 -9.05 -11.52
CA ASN A 164 -13.92 -10.17 -11.52
C ASN A 164 -14.46 -11.40 -10.76
N LEU A 165 -15.28 -11.18 -9.73
CA LEU A 165 -15.98 -12.25 -9.03
C LEU A 165 -17.26 -12.72 -9.74
N LYS A 166 -17.61 -12.13 -10.90
CA LYS A 166 -18.86 -12.41 -11.64
C LYS A 166 -20.12 -12.25 -10.78
N LEU A 167 -20.09 -11.28 -9.87
CA LEU A 167 -21.23 -10.93 -9.03
C LEU A 167 -22.09 -9.84 -9.71
N GLN A 168 -23.33 -9.68 -9.20
CA GLN A 168 -24.20 -8.61 -9.70
C GLN A 168 -23.62 -7.22 -9.36
N PRO A 169 -23.65 -6.25 -10.30
CA PRO A 169 -23.03 -4.92 -10.10
C PRO A 169 -23.50 -4.19 -8.83
N LYS A 170 -24.77 -4.37 -8.42
CA LYS A 170 -25.29 -3.77 -7.18
C LYS A 170 -24.49 -4.14 -5.92
N ILE A 171 -23.70 -5.23 -5.95
CA ILE A 171 -22.88 -5.66 -4.82
C ILE A 171 -21.77 -4.63 -4.54
N ALA A 172 -21.21 -3.96 -5.54
CA ALA A 172 -20.19 -2.93 -5.36
C ALA A 172 -20.72 -1.75 -4.51
N GLY A 173 -21.90 -1.22 -4.83
CA GLY A 173 -22.54 -0.19 -4.01
C GLY A 173 -22.86 -0.66 -2.58
N MET A 174 -23.27 -1.93 -2.42
CA MET A 174 -23.49 -2.52 -1.09
C MET A 174 -22.19 -2.70 -0.30
N LEU A 175 -21.08 -3.03 -0.96
CA LEU A 175 -19.74 -3.09 -0.36
C LEU A 175 -19.31 -1.71 0.13
N LYS A 176 -19.43 -0.69 -0.73
CA LYS A 176 -19.12 0.70 -0.37
C LYS A 176 -19.90 1.11 0.88
N GLN A 177 -21.22 0.96 0.87
CA GLN A 177 -22.07 1.29 2.03
C GLN A 177 -21.68 0.48 3.28
N HIS A 178 -21.33 -0.80 3.13
CA HIS A 178 -20.88 -1.62 4.24
C HIS A 178 -19.62 -1.06 4.89
N PHE A 179 -18.61 -0.68 4.10
CA PHE A 179 -17.36 -0.13 4.61
C PHE A 179 -17.55 1.28 5.17
N GLU A 180 -18.27 2.16 4.49
CA GLU A 180 -18.57 3.52 4.98
C GLU A 180 -19.30 3.49 6.31
N LYS A 181 -20.31 2.61 6.45
CA LYS A 181 -21.00 2.40 7.74
C LYS A 181 -20.06 1.86 8.83
N LYS A 182 -19.14 0.96 8.45
CA LYS A 182 -18.19 0.34 9.39
C LYS A 182 -17.14 1.32 9.91
N PHE A 183 -16.66 2.21 9.04
CA PHE A 183 -15.56 3.13 9.34
C PHE A 183 -16.03 4.55 9.66
N GLY A 184 -17.29 4.88 9.39
CA GLY A 184 -17.89 6.18 9.73
C GLY A 184 -17.49 7.31 8.78
N GLU A 185 -16.92 6.99 7.60
CA GLU A 185 -16.48 7.98 6.63
C GLU A 185 -16.66 7.49 5.18
N SER A 186 -16.70 8.42 4.22
CA SER A 186 -16.79 8.07 2.81
C SER A 186 -15.52 7.43 2.30
N MET A 187 -15.64 6.31 1.60
CA MET A 187 -14.52 5.66 0.93
C MET A 187 -13.90 6.55 -0.15
N GLU A 188 -14.68 7.42 -0.78
CA GLU A 188 -14.22 8.37 -1.80
C GLU A 188 -13.13 9.31 -1.29
N ASN A 189 -13.12 9.60 0.01
CA ASN A 189 -12.07 10.40 0.64
C ASN A 189 -10.65 9.82 0.41
N TYR A 190 -10.56 8.55 0.07
CA TYR A 190 -9.30 7.83 -0.17
C TYR A 190 -8.95 7.69 -1.66
N SER A 191 -9.78 8.18 -2.57
CA SER A 191 -9.47 8.23 -4.01
C SER A 191 -8.22 9.08 -4.26
N ALA A 192 -7.36 8.65 -5.21
CA ALA A 192 -6.07 9.29 -5.41
C ALA A 192 -6.21 10.74 -5.88
N HIS A 193 -7.18 11.04 -6.76
CA HIS A 193 -7.46 12.42 -7.21
C HIS A 193 -7.87 13.34 -6.05
N VAL A 194 -8.62 12.83 -5.07
CA VAL A 194 -9.01 13.60 -3.87
C VAL A 194 -7.78 13.89 -3.00
N ALA A 195 -6.88 12.93 -2.85
CA ALA A 195 -5.64 13.16 -2.13
C ALA A 195 -4.73 14.14 -2.89
N ALA A 196 -4.63 14.02 -4.22
CA ALA A 196 -3.78 14.85 -5.07
C ALA A 196 -4.13 16.34 -5.00
N GLN A 197 -5.39 16.73 -4.76
CA GLN A 197 -5.82 18.13 -4.64
C GLN A 197 -5.07 18.91 -3.54
N VAL A 198 -4.59 18.23 -2.52
CA VAL A 198 -3.93 18.86 -1.36
C VAL A 198 -2.44 18.50 -1.26
N VAL A 199 -1.95 17.59 -2.09
CA VAL A 199 -0.51 17.25 -2.17
C VAL A 199 0.24 18.39 -2.87
N LYS A 200 1.19 19.02 -2.16
CA LYS A 200 1.95 20.18 -2.65
C LYS A 200 3.40 19.86 -3.01
N ILE A 201 3.82 18.62 -2.86
CA ILE A 201 5.17 18.17 -3.25
C ILE A 201 5.15 17.65 -4.68
N PRO A 202 6.30 17.61 -5.39
CA PRO A 202 6.39 16.98 -6.69
C PRO A 202 6.04 15.48 -6.62
N VAL A 203 5.15 15.03 -7.51
CA VAL A 203 4.78 13.62 -7.67
C VAL A 203 5.05 13.20 -9.10
N LEU A 204 5.86 12.15 -9.28
CA LEU A 204 6.00 11.47 -10.56
C LEU A 204 4.96 10.36 -10.64
N VAL A 205 4.09 10.43 -11.62
CA VAL A 205 3.11 9.38 -11.94
C VAL A 205 3.64 8.55 -13.09
N ILE A 206 3.79 7.24 -12.87
CA ILE A 206 4.17 6.26 -13.89
C ILE A 206 2.98 5.32 -14.06
N HIS A 207 2.43 5.28 -15.27
CA HIS A 207 1.27 4.47 -15.59
C HIS A 207 1.40 3.91 -17.00
N ASP A 208 1.07 2.65 -17.22
CA ASP A 208 1.04 2.07 -18.55
C ASP A 208 -0.20 2.61 -19.30
N GLN A 209 -0.01 2.98 -20.57
CA GLN A 209 -1.10 3.49 -21.40
C GLN A 209 -2.19 2.44 -21.65
N ASN A 210 -1.85 1.16 -21.55
CA ASN A 210 -2.76 0.03 -21.75
C ASN A 210 -3.11 -0.68 -20.43
N ASP A 211 -2.83 -0.05 -19.28
CA ASP A 211 -3.26 -0.56 -17.98
C ASP A 211 -4.78 -0.37 -17.87
N HIS A 212 -5.48 -1.47 -17.74
CA HIS A 212 -6.94 -1.50 -17.64
C HIS A 212 -7.42 -1.82 -16.21
N ASP A 213 -6.48 -1.86 -15.24
CA ASP A 213 -6.75 -2.12 -13.83
C ASP A 213 -7.07 -0.83 -13.04
#